data_16cd26bd3d827081a49a2535eda9fe8c
#
_entry.id   16cd26bd3d827081a49a2535eda9fe8c
#
_cell.length_a   1.000
_cell.length_b   1.000
_cell.length_c   1.000
_cell.angle_alpha   90.00
_cell.angle_beta   90.00
_cell.angle_gamma   90.00
#
_symmetry.space_group_name_H-M   'P 1'
#
loop_
_entity.id
_entity.type
_entity.pdbx_description
1 polymer ?
#
loop_
_entity_poly.entity_id
_entity_poly.type
_entity_poly.pdbx_seq_one_letter_code
_entity_poly.pdbx_strand_id
1 'polypeptide(L)'
;ALSSAASDVYKRQILKGKRRTLRLSRTQLKYAMMYVGITSVVLVFLNLYAATTMRNLVFRSKQASLEDKVQMAAAAFSELDVLQRENAEKVMGQMGNLNATRVLVTDESGKVLYDNMEEDSAMGQYAVLPEIVLALGGNDVFSSSYWKGRLESKAATPILYAGSLIGAVYMMEYDLDQGALISALQYNIFWISVILEGAVILFSLIFSEAFSRRMRRIFTSIRIIRAGDYSHKMQLRGNDELAVLAR
;
A
#
# COMPACT_ATOMS: atom_id res chain seq x y z
N ALA A 1 7.94 -64.09 -31.37
CA ALA A 1 8.52 -62.89 -31.93
C ALA A 1 7.50 -61.84 -32.33
N LEU A 2 6.33 -62.18 -32.87
CA LEU A 2 5.26 -61.28 -33.31
C LEU A 2 4.50 -60.62 -32.12
N SER A 3 4.35 -61.31 -30.98
CA SER A 3 3.70 -60.81 -29.78
C SER A 3 4.51 -59.70 -29.08
N SER A 4 5.85 -59.84 -29.08
CA SER A 4 6.73 -58.85 -28.48
C SER A 4 6.78 -57.52 -29.27
N ALA A 5 6.80 -57.62 -30.61
CA ALA A 5 6.80 -56.45 -31.48
C ALA A 5 5.50 -55.62 -31.38
N ALA A 6 4.34 -56.31 -31.26
CA ALA A 6 3.05 -55.65 -31.08
C ALA A 6 2.96 -54.91 -29.72
N SER A 7 3.49 -55.52 -28.63
CA SER A 7 3.57 -54.88 -27.32
C SER A 7 4.45 -53.65 -27.30
N ASP A 8 5.56 -53.65 -28.01
CA ASP A 8 6.49 -52.52 -28.07
C ASP A 8 5.92 -51.34 -28.91
N VAL A 9 5.21 -51.64 -29.99
CA VAL A 9 4.50 -50.63 -30.79
C VAL A 9 3.39 -49.98 -29.97
N TYR A 10 2.63 -50.77 -29.19
CA TYR A 10 1.57 -50.26 -28.32
C TYR A 10 2.10 -49.41 -27.17
N LYS A 11 3.22 -49.82 -26.53
CA LYS A 11 3.91 -49.01 -25.51
C LYS A 11 4.45 -47.69 -26.07
N ARG A 12 5.03 -47.70 -27.28
CA ARG A 12 5.51 -46.45 -27.93
C ARG A 12 4.40 -45.53 -28.32
N GLN A 13 3.23 -46.01 -28.69
CA GLN A 13 2.05 -45.16 -28.94
C GLN A 13 1.50 -44.53 -27.67
N ILE A 14 1.46 -45.28 -26.55
CA ILE A 14 1.04 -44.77 -25.25
C ILE A 14 1.99 -43.68 -24.71
N LEU A 15 3.31 -43.92 -24.87
CA LEU A 15 4.34 -42.94 -24.44
C LEU A 15 4.40 -41.67 -25.32
N LYS A 16 4.11 -41.79 -26.63
CA LYS A 16 3.95 -40.61 -27.51
C LYS A 16 2.72 -39.77 -27.20
N GLY A 17 1.64 -40.37 -26.68
CA GLY A 17 0.43 -39.65 -26.25
C GLY A 17 0.60 -38.82 -24.98
N LYS A 18 1.62 -39.06 -24.16
CA LYS A 18 1.80 -38.46 -22.85
C LYS A 18 2.67 -37.18 -22.82
N ARG A 19 3.38 -36.88 -23.90
CA ARG A 19 4.10 -35.59 -24.05
C ARG A 19 3.28 -34.61 -24.89
N ARG A 20 2.10 -34.24 -24.38
CA ARG A 20 1.43 -33.01 -24.83
C ARG A 20 2.23 -31.83 -24.28
N THR A 21 3.28 -31.43 -24.95
CA THR A 21 3.82 -30.09 -24.77
C THR A 21 2.68 -29.11 -25.06
N LEU A 22 2.33 -28.28 -24.06
CA LEU A 22 1.40 -27.15 -24.20
C LEU A 22 1.97 -26.18 -25.24
N ARG A 23 1.87 -26.52 -26.53
CA ARG A 23 2.16 -25.58 -27.62
C ARG A 23 0.99 -24.61 -27.69
N LEU A 24 1.03 -23.56 -26.86
CA LEU A 24 0.14 -22.43 -26.98
C LEU A 24 0.23 -21.86 -28.39
N SER A 25 -0.91 -21.71 -29.06
CA SER A 25 -0.89 -21.03 -30.35
C SER A 25 -0.56 -19.55 -30.16
N ARG A 26 0.06 -18.91 -31.14
CA ARG A 26 0.40 -17.47 -31.06
C ARG A 26 -0.79 -16.60 -30.70
N THR A 27 -1.98 -16.98 -31.14
CA THR A 27 -3.23 -16.27 -30.83
C THR A 27 -3.63 -16.43 -29.37
N GLN A 28 -3.50 -17.64 -28.81
CA GLN A 28 -3.77 -17.90 -27.38
C GLN A 28 -2.86 -17.08 -26.48
N LEU A 29 -1.57 -17.05 -26.83
CA LEU A 29 -0.60 -16.27 -26.06
C LEU A 29 -0.91 -14.76 -26.10
N LYS A 30 -1.34 -14.22 -27.27
CA LYS A 30 -1.74 -12.80 -27.37
C LYS A 30 -2.91 -12.45 -26.45
N TYR A 31 -3.98 -13.25 -26.45
CA TYR A 31 -5.13 -13.01 -25.57
C TYR A 31 -4.75 -13.17 -24.09
N ALA A 32 -3.99 -14.22 -23.76
CA ALA A 32 -3.53 -14.40 -22.38
C ALA A 32 -2.67 -13.20 -21.91
N MET A 33 -1.71 -12.74 -22.72
CA MET A 33 -0.90 -11.56 -22.40
C MET A 33 -1.74 -10.28 -22.27
N MET A 34 -2.78 -10.12 -23.06
CA MET A 34 -3.68 -8.96 -22.97
C MET A 34 -4.43 -8.94 -21.63
N TYR A 35 -5.01 -10.09 -21.21
CA TYR A 35 -5.70 -10.19 -19.92
C TYR A 35 -4.74 -9.97 -18.74
N VAL A 36 -3.59 -10.63 -18.75
CA VAL A 36 -2.56 -10.46 -17.74
C VAL A 36 -2.07 -9.01 -17.68
N GLY A 37 -1.86 -8.37 -18.84
CA GLY A 37 -1.45 -6.97 -18.89
C GLY A 37 -2.49 -6.01 -18.28
N ILE A 38 -3.77 -6.21 -18.58
CA ILE A 38 -4.84 -5.38 -18.02
C ILE A 38 -4.93 -5.58 -16.50
N THR A 39 -4.92 -6.82 -16.02
CA THR A 39 -5.02 -7.12 -14.58
C THR A 39 -3.80 -6.64 -13.83
N SER A 40 -2.59 -6.77 -14.38
CA SER A 40 -1.36 -6.22 -13.79
C SER A 40 -1.44 -4.70 -13.61
N VAL A 41 -1.94 -3.97 -14.60
CA VAL A 41 -2.12 -2.50 -14.48
C VAL A 41 -3.10 -2.17 -13.36
N VAL A 42 -4.23 -2.87 -13.29
CA VAL A 42 -5.24 -2.68 -12.22
C VAL A 42 -4.65 -2.98 -10.84
N LEU A 43 -3.91 -4.08 -10.71
CA LEU A 43 -3.28 -4.45 -9.43
C LEU A 43 -2.20 -3.45 -8.99
N VAL A 44 -1.38 -2.96 -9.92
CA VAL A 44 -0.41 -1.90 -9.61
C VAL A 44 -1.12 -0.64 -9.12
N PHE A 45 -2.18 -0.22 -9.80
CA PHE A 45 -2.98 0.94 -9.39
C PHE A 45 -3.58 0.74 -8.00
N LEU A 46 -4.17 -0.43 -7.71
CA LEU A 46 -4.74 -0.75 -6.40
C LEU A 46 -3.68 -0.74 -5.30
N ASN A 47 -2.48 -1.26 -5.56
CA ASN A 47 -1.38 -1.24 -4.59
C ASN A 47 -0.93 0.20 -4.27
N LEU A 48 -0.76 1.04 -5.30
CA LEU A 48 -0.40 2.44 -5.11
C LEU A 48 -1.49 3.20 -4.36
N TYR A 49 -2.76 2.98 -4.73
CA TYR A 49 -3.89 3.62 -4.07
C TYR A 49 -3.99 3.20 -2.59
N ALA A 50 -3.90 1.90 -2.30
CA ALA A 50 -3.94 1.39 -0.93
C ALA A 50 -2.78 1.94 -0.08
N ALA A 51 -1.57 1.96 -0.64
CA ALA A 51 -0.38 2.49 0.05
C ALA A 51 -0.52 3.98 0.39
N THR A 52 -1.00 4.80 -0.56
CA THR A 52 -1.18 6.24 -0.35
C THR A 52 -2.31 6.52 0.63
N THR A 53 -3.44 5.83 0.51
CA THR A 53 -4.59 5.99 1.39
C THR A 53 -4.25 5.64 2.83
N MET A 54 -3.53 4.55 3.03
CA MET A 54 -3.13 4.10 4.37
C MET A 54 -2.17 5.07 5.03
N ARG A 55 -1.16 5.55 4.29
CA ARG A 55 -0.26 6.60 4.80
C ARG A 55 -1.03 7.86 5.20
N ASN A 56 -1.93 8.33 4.35
CA ASN A 56 -2.73 9.51 4.63
C ASN A 56 -3.64 9.34 5.85
N LEU A 57 -4.22 8.14 6.04
CA LEU A 57 -5.06 7.84 7.20
C LEU A 57 -4.25 7.90 8.50
N VAL A 58 -3.08 7.25 8.52
CA VAL A 58 -2.19 7.26 9.69
C VAL A 58 -1.68 8.66 9.98
N PHE A 59 -1.29 9.42 8.94
CA PHE A 59 -0.82 10.81 9.12
C PHE A 59 -1.91 11.71 9.68
N ARG A 60 -3.14 11.64 9.19
CA ARG A 60 -4.27 12.43 9.72
C ARG A 60 -4.60 12.05 11.16
N SER A 61 -4.58 10.77 11.49
CA SER A 61 -4.80 10.30 12.86
C SER A 61 -3.73 10.82 13.81
N LYS A 62 -2.46 10.80 13.39
CA LYS A 62 -1.34 11.35 14.18
C LYS A 62 -1.40 12.86 14.29
N GLN A 63 -1.77 13.54 13.20
CA GLN A 63 -1.95 14.99 13.22
C GLN A 63 -2.95 15.40 14.30
N ALA A 64 -4.17 14.86 14.26
CA ALA A 64 -5.19 15.21 15.24
C ALA A 64 -4.70 14.93 16.69
N SER A 65 -4.11 13.74 16.92
CA SER A 65 -3.64 13.38 18.26
C SER A 65 -2.51 14.28 18.77
N LEU A 66 -1.55 14.64 17.91
CA LEU A 66 -0.40 15.44 18.32
C LEU A 66 -0.75 16.93 18.45
N GLU A 67 -1.59 17.45 17.54
CA GLU A 67 -2.14 18.81 17.64
C GLU A 67 -2.95 19.00 18.94
N ASP A 68 -3.80 18.04 19.28
CA ASP A 68 -4.56 18.10 20.54
C ASP A 68 -3.61 18.14 21.78
N LYS A 69 -2.53 17.35 21.76
CA LYS A 69 -1.55 17.35 22.86
C LYS A 69 -0.81 18.66 22.99
N VAL A 70 -0.30 19.22 21.87
CA VAL A 70 0.44 20.50 21.93
C VAL A 70 -0.49 21.66 22.30
N GLN A 71 -1.75 21.67 21.82
CA GLN A 71 -2.73 22.67 22.19
C GLN A 71 -3.12 22.57 23.67
N MET A 72 -3.31 21.33 24.17
CA MET A 72 -3.56 21.12 25.61
C MET A 72 -2.39 21.62 26.46
N ALA A 73 -1.17 21.36 26.04
CA ALA A 73 0.02 21.85 26.70
C ALA A 73 0.12 23.38 26.65
N ALA A 74 -0.11 23.99 25.49
CA ALA A 74 -0.08 25.45 25.35
C ALA A 74 -1.18 26.13 26.19
N ALA A 75 -2.38 25.52 26.26
CA ALA A 75 -3.46 26.02 27.08
C ALA A 75 -3.14 26.03 28.57
N ALA A 76 -2.34 25.08 29.05
CA ALA A 76 -1.89 25.06 30.45
C ALA A 76 -0.97 26.26 30.82
N PHE A 77 -0.38 26.91 29.84
CA PHE A 77 0.44 28.12 30.02
C PHE A 77 -0.35 29.41 29.83
N SER A 78 -1.60 29.34 29.36
CA SER A 78 -2.39 30.55 28.98
C SER A 78 -2.74 31.45 30.15
N GLU A 79 -2.57 31.02 31.39
CA GLU A 79 -2.77 31.85 32.61
C GLU A 79 -1.52 32.59 33.06
N LEU A 80 -0.36 32.33 32.40
CA LEU A 80 0.92 32.94 32.78
C LEU A 80 1.19 34.16 31.90
N ASP A 81 1.47 35.28 32.48
CA ASP A 81 1.84 36.53 31.79
C ASP A 81 3.27 36.51 31.25
N VAL A 82 4.16 35.78 31.93
CA VAL A 82 5.58 35.59 31.54
C VAL A 82 5.97 34.13 31.71
N LEU A 83 6.56 33.59 30.64
CA LEU A 83 7.15 32.27 30.66
C LEU A 83 8.57 32.32 31.22
N GLN A 84 8.78 31.61 32.33
CA GLN A 84 10.07 31.40 32.94
C GLN A 84 10.31 29.91 33.11
N ARG A 85 11.59 29.54 33.24
CA ARG A 85 12.01 28.13 33.39
C ARG A 85 11.25 27.42 34.52
N GLU A 86 11.17 28.03 35.69
CA GLU A 86 10.54 27.47 36.89
C GLU A 86 9.03 27.18 36.66
N ASN A 87 8.34 28.12 36.00
CA ASN A 87 6.93 27.97 35.65
C ASN A 87 6.74 26.87 34.60
N ALA A 88 7.63 26.81 33.59
CA ALA A 88 7.58 25.78 32.54
C ALA A 88 7.79 24.38 33.12
N GLU A 89 8.78 24.19 33.98
CA GLU A 89 9.05 22.91 34.67
C GLU A 89 7.84 22.48 35.54
N LYS A 90 7.24 23.44 36.26
CA LYS A 90 6.07 23.15 37.14
C LYS A 90 4.84 22.74 36.34
N VAL A 91 4.48 23.48 35.29
CA VAL A 91 3.31 23.18 34.46
C VAL A 91 3.48 21.83 33.76
N MET A 92 4.65 21.60 33.15
CA MET A 92 4.91 20.33 32.48
C MET A 92 4.97 19.16 33.46
N GLY A 93 5.48 19.36 34.66
CA GLY A 93 5.45 18.35 35.73
C GLY A 93 4.01 17.98 36.18
N GLN A 94 3.09 18.93 36.18
CA GLN A 94 1.66 18.68 36.50
C GLN A 94 0.93 17.94 35.38
N MET A 95 1.31 18.13 34.12
CA MET A 95 0.70 17.46 32.98
C MET A 95 1.03 15.98 32.89
N GLY A 96 2.07 15.53 33.62
CA GLY A 96 2.49 14.15 33.63
C GLY A 96 3.09 13.70 32.30
N ASN A 97 2.96 12.38 32.00
CA ASN A 97 3.54 11.82 30.78
C ASN A 97 2.62 12.04 29.58
N LEU A 98 2.99 12.92 28.68
CA LEU A 98 2.29 13.19 27.42
C LEU A 98 2.52 12.14 26.33
N ASN A 99 3.28 11.07 26.66
CA ASN A 99 3.68 10.04 25.69
C ASN A 99 4.30 10.62 24.40
N ALA A 100 5.06 11.71 24.55
CA ALA A 100 5.84 12.31 23.47
C ALA A 100 7.33 11.98 23.66
N THR A 101 8.04 11.74 22.57
CA THR A 101 9.48 11.46 22.61
C THR A 101 10.28 12.67 23.05
N ARG A 102 9.91 13.84 22.53
CA ARG A 102 10.53 15.12 22.98
C ARG A 102 9.46 16.18 23.10
N VAL A 103 9.56 16.98 24.16
CA VAL A 103 8.71 18.13 24.42
C VAL A 103 9.62 19.32 24.72
N LEU A 104 9.45 20.40 23.96
CA LEU A 104 10.16 21.65 24.19
C LEU A 104 9.12 22.76 24.47
N VAL A 105 9.44 23.62 25.43
CA VAL A 105 8.73 24.87 25.64
C VAL A 105 9.74 26.00 25.48
N THR A 106 9.41 26.99 24.66
CA THR A 106 10.26 28.14 24.38
C THR A 106 9.61 29.44 24.81
N ASP A 107 10.42 30.48 25.10
CA ASP A 107 9.93 31.83 25.19
C ASP A 107 9.64 32.44 23.80
N GLU A 108 9.21 33.71 23.80
CA GLU A 108 8.90 34.49 22.59
C GLU A 108 10.11 34.67 21.64
N SER A 109 11.33 34.57 22.18
CA SER A 109 12.59 34.65 21.40
C SER A 109 13.02 33.30 20.82
N GLY A 110 12.34 32.20 21.17
CA GLY A 110 12.71 30.85 20.78
C GLY A 110 13.75 30.19 21.69
N LYS A 111 14.06 30.79 22.86
CA LYS A 111 14.97 30.18 23.82
C LYS A 111 14.23 29.08 24.60
N VAL A 112 14.84 27.88 24.69
CA VAL A 112 14.26 26.72 25.35
C VAL A 112 14.26 26.90 26.86
N LEU A 113 13.07 26.87 27.43
CA LEU A 113 12.83 26.95 28.89
C LEU A 113 12.60 25.58 29.52
N TYR A 114 12.09 24.64 28.73
CA TYR A 114 11.85 23.25 29.17
C TYR A 114 12.20 22.27 28.04
N ASP A 115 12.84 21.19 28.41
CA ASP A 115 13.09 20.02 27.56
C ASP A 115 12.98 18.77 28.42
N ASN A 116 12.17 17.80 28.01
CA ASN A 116 12.01 16.54 28.74
C ASN A 116 13.18 15.56 28.54
N MET A 117 14.14 15.86 27.66
CA MET A 117 15.34 15.06 27.49
C MET A 117 16.47 15.53 28.43
N GLU A 118 17.03 14.60 29.22
CA GLU A 118 18.11 14.90 30.15
C GLU A 118 19.49 14.87 29.47
N GLU A 119 19.75 13.81 28.66
CA GLU A 119 21.10 13.59 28.10
C GLU A 119 21.43 14.51 26.90
N ASP A 120 20.43 14.95 26.14
CA ASP A 120 20.59 15.82 24.96
C ASP A 120 19.71 17.06 25.09
N SER A 121 19.74 17.67 26.27
CA SER A 121 18.88 18.80 26.61
C SER A 121 19.30 20.07 25.86
N ALA A 122 18.34 20.69 25.18
CA ALA A 122 18.49 21.99 24.54
C ALA A 122 18.22 23.17 25.48
N MET A 123 18.10 22.94 26.79
CA MET A 123 17.78 23.94 27.79
C MET A 123 18.69 25.17 27.69
N GLY A 124 18.08 26.35 27.60
CA GLY A 124 18.78 27.62 27.50
C GLY A 124 19.38 27.95 26.13
N GLN A 125 19.31 27.04 25.16
CA GLN A 125 19.69 27.24 23.76
C GLN A 125 18.52 27.81 22.95
N TYR A 126 18.80 28.36 21.79
CA TYR A 126 17.76 28.78 20.85
C TYR A 126 17.33 27.62 19.97
N ALA A 127 16.04 27.29 19.96
CA ALA A 127 15.49 26.24 19.13
C ALA A 127 15.23 26.77 17.70
N VAL A 128 16.11 26.44 16.77
CA VAL A 128 16.02 26.84 15.35
C VAL A 128 15.30 25.72 14.55
N LEU A 129 14.25 25.15 15.12
CA LEU A 129 13.43 24.15 14.43
C LEU A 129 12.38 24.87 13.57
N PRO A 130 12.16 24.47 12.31
CA PRO A 130 11.17 25.12 11.43
C PRO A 130 9.77 25.21 12.05
N GLU A 131 9.36 24.18 12.76
CA GLU A 131 8.07 24.10 13.42
C GLU A 131 7.94 25.16 14.54
N ILE A 132 8.98 25.35 15.33
CA ILE A 132 9.01 26.35 16.42
C ILE A 132 9.01 27.76 15.84
N VAL A 133 9.82 28.00 14.80
CA VAL A 133 9.88 29.31 14.14
C VAL A 133 8.54 29.72 13.57
N LEU A 134 7.81 28.77 12.96
CA LEU A 134 6.47 29.01 12.43
C LEU A 134 5.43 29.21 13.55
N ALA A 135 5.55 28.47 14.66
CA ALA A 135 4.69 28.64 15.81
C ALA A 135 4.87 30.00 16.48
N LEU A 136 6.11 30.48 16.61
CA LEU A 136 6.41 31.85 17.07
C LEU A 136 5.91 32.92 16.09
N GLY A 137 5.61 32.56 14.84
CA GLY A 137 4.86 33.40 13.89
C GLY A 137 3.35 33.38 14.07
N GLY A 138 2.84 32.67 15.10
CA GLY A 138 1.41 32.61 15.42
C GLY A 138 0.63 31.48 14.69
N ASN A 139 1.31 30.48 14.15
CA ASN A 139 0.68 29.41 13.38
C ASN A 139 0.73 28.09 14.16
N ASP A 140 -0.34 27.31 14.09
CA ASP A 140 -0.28 25.87 14.44
C ASP A 140 0.40 25.11 13.33
N VAL A 141 1.37 24.27 13.67
CA VAL A 141 2.21 23.57 12.71
C VAL A 141 2.21 22.08 13.01
N PHE A 142 2.01 21.29 11.97
CA PHE A 142 2.19 19.85 12.01
C PHE A 142 3.05 19.41 10.83
N SER A 143 4.03 18.55 11.08
CA SER A 143 4.81 17.87 10.05
C SER A 143 4.97 16.40 10.40
N SER A 144 4.96 15.55 9.39
CA SER A 144 5.16 14.12 9.58
C SER A 144 5.98 13.53 8.44
N SER A 145 6.94 12.69 8.78
CA SER A 145 7.80 12.00 7.84
C SER A 145 7.85 10.51 8.12
N TYR A 146 7.84 9.72 7.05
CA TYR A 146 7.99 8.27 7.14
C TYR A 146 9.32 7.86 6.49
N TRP A 147 10.22 7.32 7.28
CA TRP A 147 11.54 6.90 6.82
C TRP A 147 11.95 5.57 7.45
N LYS A 148 12.29 4.59 6.63
CA LYS A 148 12.81 3.27 7.07
C LYS A 148 11.98 2.58 8.16
N GLY A 149 10.64 2.59 8.03
CA GLY A 149 9.77 1.95 9.00
C GLY A 149 9.51 2.75 10.28
N ARG A 150 9.96 4.01 10.33
CA ARG A 150 9.69 4.94 11.45
C ARG A 150 8.77 6.04 10.99
N LEU A 151 7.76 6.32 11.77
CA LEU A 151 6.93 7.50 11.62
C LEU A 151 7.42 8.53 12.62
N GLU A 152 7.93 9.64 12.12
CA GLU A 152 8.32 10.81 12.89
C GLU A 152 7.25 11.88 12.69
N SER A 153 6.62 12.30 13.78
CA SER A 153 5.59 13.35 13.76
C SER A 153 6.00 14.48 14.69
N LYS A 154 5.85 15.69 14.24
CA LYS A 154 6.20 16.93 14.95
C LYS A 154 5.01 17.87 14.90
N ALA A 155 4.74 18.52 16.01
CA ALA A 155 3.77 19.60 16.08
C ALA A 155 4.29 20.73 16.94
N ALA A 156 3.92 21.94 16.61
CA ALA A 156 4.19 23.10 17.42
C ALA A 156 2.99 24.06 17.39
N THR A 157 2.74 24.71 18.52
CA THR A 157 1.65 25.69 18.66
C THR A 157 2.12 26.88 19.48
N PRO A 158 1.67 28.11 19.17
CA PRO A 158 1.99 29.28 19.98
C PRO A 158 1.34 29.22 21.36
N ILE A 159 2.02 29.75 22.36
CA ILE A 159 1.47 30.02 23.67
C ILE A 159 1.02 31.49 23.69
N LEU A 160 -0.27 31.68 23.93
CA LEU A 160 -0.87 33.00 23.93
C LEU A 160 -1.36 33.36 25.33
N TYR A 161 -1.00 34.55 25.83
CA TYR A 161 -1.57 35.17 27.01
C TYR A 161 -2.30 36.44 26.62
N ALA A 162 -3.59 36.53 26.91
CA ALA A 162 -4.44 37.69 26.54
C ALA A 162 -4.32 38.11 25.06
N GLY A 163 -4.07 37.15 24.15
CA GLY A 163 -3.88 37.38 22.72
C GLY A 163 -2.43 37.77 22.30
N SER A 164 -1.51 37.93 23.25
CA SER A 164 -0.11 38.19 22.97
C SER A 164 0.70 36.91 23.00
N LEU A 165 1.61 36.76 22.03
CA LEU A 165 2.52 35.63 21.98
C LEU A 165 3.53 35.71 23.13
N ILE A 166 3.65 34.67 23.94
CA ILE A 166 4.61 34.54 25.03
C ILE A 166 5.59 33.40 24.87
N GLY A 167 5.36 32.52 23.87
CA GLY A 167 6.25 31.40 23.58
C GLY A 167 5.63 30.38 22.65
N ALA A 168 6.22 29.19 22.60
CA ALA A 168 5.69 28.06 21.82
C ALA A 168 5.93 26.73 22.54
N VAL A 169 5.01 25.78 22.32
CA VAL A 169 5.18 24.36 22.67
C VAL A 169 5.46 23.60 21.41
N TYR A 170 6.45 22.73 21.48
CA TYR A 170 6.81 21.78 20.44
C TYR A 170 6.78 20.36 20.99
N MET A 171 6.21 19.43 20.24
CA MET A 171 6.26 18.00 20.56
C MET A 171 6.69 17.19 19.36
N MET A 172 7.46 16.15 19.62
CA MET A 172 7.92 15.18 18.65
C MET A 172 7.62 13.76 19.14
N GLU A 173 7.07 12.95 18.27
CA GLU A 173 6.84 11.52 18.54
C GLU A 173 7.52 10.67 17.47
N TYR A 174 8.25 9.64 17.93
CA TYR A 174 8.69 8.53 17.10
C TYR A 174 7.77 7.34 17.33
N ASP A 175 7.10 6.90 16.28
CA ASP A 175 6.20 5.77 16.33
C ASP A 175 6.74 4.62 15.46
N LEU A 176 7.37 3.65 16.14
CA LEU A 176 7.88 2.44 15.50
C LEU A 176 6.74 1.46 15.19
N ASP A 177 5.74 1.39 16.06
CA ASP A 177 4.65 0.43 15.94
C ASP A 177 3.75 0.78 14.74
N GLN A 178 3.39 2.05 14.59
CA GLN A 178 2.62 2.50 13.44
C GLN A 178 3.42 2.42 12.12
N GLY A 179 4.71 2.70 12.19
CA GLY A 179 5.61 2.51 11.06
C GLY A 179 5.68 1.04 10.62
N ALA A 180 5.83 0.13 11.57
CA ALA A 180 5.81 -1.32 11.32
C ALA A 180 4.46 -1.80 10.77
N LEU A 181 3.35 -1.25 11.28
CA LEU A 181 2.00 -1.57 10.81
C LEU A 181 1.79 -1.18 9.34
N ILE A 182 2.21 0.03 8.95
CA ILE A 182 2.18 0.47 7.55
C ILE A 182 2.97 -0.48 6.65
N SER A 183 4.20 -0.84 7.09
CA SER A 183 5.06 -1.76 6.33
C SER A 183 4.44 -3.15 6.19
N ALA A 184 3.89 -3.71 7.28
CA ALA A 184 3.27 -5.03 7.30
C ALA A 184 2.04 -5.09 6.38
N LEU A 185 1.20 -4.05 6.40
CA LEU A 185 0.03 -3.97 5.55
C LEU A 185 0.41 -3.82 4.07
N GLN A 186 1.40 -3.00 3.73
CA GLN A 186 1.92 -2.90 2.37
C GLN A 186 2.47 -4.23 1.86
N TYR A 187 3.22 -4.94 2.69
CA TYR A 187 3.76 -6.26 2.38
C TYR A 187 2.63 -7.29 2.13
N ASN A 188 1.60 -7.31 2.99
CA ASN A 188 0.47 -8.21 2.83
C ASN A 188 -0.32 -7.93 1.54
N ILE A 189 -0.61 -6.66 1.24
CA ILE A 189 -1.31 -6.25 0.01
C ILE A 189 -0.49 -6.65 -1.22
N PHE A 190 0.83 -6.47 -1.19
CA PHE A 190 1.72 -6.89 -2.27
C PHE A 190 1.64 -8.40 -2.52
N TRP A 191 1.74 -9.24 -1.49
CA TRP A 191 1.65 -10.69 -1.64
C TRP A 191 0.27 -11.17 -2.08
N ILE A 192 -0.80 -10.56 -1.58
CA ILE A 192 -2.16 -10.85 -2.07
C ILE A 192 -2.25 -10.55 -3.57
N SER A 193 -1.69 -9.44 -4.03
CA SER A 193 -1.68 -9.07 -5.45
C SER A 193 -0.87 -10.06 -6.29
N VAL A 194 0.28 -10.54 -5.81
CA VAL A 194 1.09 -11.56 -6.49
C VAL A 194 0.32 -12.89 -6.62
N ILE A 195 -0.35 -13.32 -5.55
CA ILE A 195 -1.17 -14.55 -5.57
C ILE A 195 -2.33 -14.39 -6.55
N LEU A 196 -3.02 -13.25 -6.52
CA LEU A 196 -4.14 -12.96 -7.40
C LEU A 196 -3.71 -12.95 -8.87
N GLU A 197 -2.59 -12.31 -9.20
CA GLU A 197 -2.03 -12.30 -10.55
C GLU A 197 -1.65 -13.73 -11.01
N GLY A 198 -1.06 -14.54 -10.12
CA GLY A 198 -0.79 -15.95 -10.39
C GLY A 198 -2.07 -16.75 -10.72
N ALA A 199 -3.14 -16.50 -10.00
CA ALA A 199 -4.45 -17.10 -10.29
C ALA A 199 -4.99 -16.64 -11.65
N VAL A 200 -4.92 -15.35 -11.97
CA VAL A 200 -5.34 -14.80 -13.27
C VAL A 200 -4.57 -15.43 -14.42
N ILE A 201 -3.25 -15.58 -14.29
CA ILE A 201 -2.42 -16.26 -15.29
C ILE A 201 -2.90 -17.69 -15.50
N LEU A 202 -3.12 -18.44 -14.42
CA LEU A 202 -3.59 -19.82 -14.50
C LEU A 202 -4.95 -19.92 -15.18
N PHE A 203 -5.94 -19.12 -14.77
CA PHE A 203 -7.27 -19.08 -15.39
C PHE A 203 -7.21 -18.64 -16.84
N SER A 204 -6.39 -17.66 -17.19
CA SER A 204 -6.20 -17.19 -18.56
C SER A 204 -5.66 -18.29 -19.46
N LEU A 205 -4.72 -19.09 -19.00
CA LEU A 205 -4.18 -20.23 -19.75
C LEU A 205 -5.23 -21.34 -19.96
N ILE A 206 -5.98 -21.68 -18.90
CA ILE A 206 -7.04 -22.70 -18.96
C ILE A 206 -8.16 -22.26 -19.92
N PHE A 207 -8.64 -21.03 -19.77
CA PHE A 207 -9.68 -20.46 -20.62
C PHE A 207 -9.23 -20.35 -22.07
N SER A 208 -8.02 -19.86 -22.31
CA SER A 208 -7.46 -19.73 -23.65
C SER A 208 -7.33 -21.09 -24.35
N GLU A 209 -6.94 -22.15 -23.64
CA GLU A 209 -6.89 -23.48 -24.22
C GLU A 209 -8.30 -24.05 -24.51
N ALA A 210 -9.25 -23.87 -23.59
CA ALA A 210 -10.61 -24.35 -23.78
C ALA A 210 -11.27 -23.68 -24.99
N PHE A 211 -11.15 -22.35 -25.10
CA PHE A 211 -11.67 -21.56 -26.20
C PHE A 211 -11.03 -21.96 -27.57
N SER A 212 -9.71 -22.06 -27.59
CA SER A 212 -9.01 -22.44 -28.82
C SER A 212 -9.31 -23.84 -29.30
N ARG A 213 -9.55 -24.79 -28.40
CA ARG A 213 -9.96 -26.14 -28.77
C ARG A 213 -11.31 -26.13 -29.49
N ARG A 214 -12.27 -25.33 -29.00
CA ARG A 214 -13.59 -25.17 -29.62
C ARG A 214 -13.47 -24.49 -30.99
N MET A 215 -12.72 -23.39 -31.08
CA MET A 215 -12.50 -22.69 -32.35
C MET A 215 -11.83 -23.57 -33.41
N ARG A 216 -10.82 -24.37 -33.03
CA ARG A 216 -10.18 -25.30 -33.98
C ARG A 216 -11.16 -26.34 -34.54
N ARG A 217 -12.10 -26.82 -33.75
CA ARG A 217 -13.13 -27.74 -34.24
C ARG A 217 -14.00 -27.07 -35.30
N ILE A 218 -14.46 -25.84 -35.06
CA ILE A 218 -15.24 -25.07 -36.03
C ILE A 218 -14.46 -24.89 -37.32
N PHE A 219 -13.22 -24.40 -37.26
CA PHE A 219 -12.38 -24.22 -38.45
C PHE A 219 -12.10 -25.51 -39.21
N THR A 220 -11.95 -26.63 -38.51
CA THR A 220 -11.75 -27.93 -39.16
C THR A 220 -13.01 -28.35 -39.91
N SER A 221 -14.19 -28.20 -39.31
CA SER A 221 -15.47 -28.53 -39.95
C SER A 221 -15.74 -27.64 -41.16
N ILE A 222 -15.48 -26.31 -41.06
CA ILE A 222 -15.58 -25.38 -42.20
C ILE A 222 -14.61 -25.80 -43.32
N ARG A 223 -13.41 -26.25 -43.01
CA ARG A 223 -12.45 -26.70 -44.00
C ARG A 223 -12.90 -27.97 -44.74
N ILE A 224 -13.55 -28.91 -44.02
CA ILE A 224 -14.10 -30.14 -44.59
C ILE A 224 -15.25 -29.82 -45.55
N ILE A 225 -16.19 -28.96 -45.14
CA ILE A 225 -17.30 -28.50 -45.96
C ILE A 225 -16.80 -27.78 -47.22
N ARG A 226 -15.78 -26.91 -47.08
CA ARG A 226 -15.15 -26.23 -48.21
C ARG A 226 -14.44 -27.17 -49.20
N ALA A 227 -13.99 -28.32 -48.69
CA ALA A 227 -13.38 -29.36 -49.56
C ALA A 227 -14.41 -30.21 -50.33
N GLY A 228 -15.71 -29.91 -50.19
CA GLY A 228 -16.80 -30.58 -50.92
C GLY A 228 -17.53 -31.68 -50.16
N ASP A 229 -17.18 -31.96 -48.92
CA ASP A 229 -17.88 -32.90 -48.05
C ASP A 229 -19.03 -32.22 -47.28
N TYR A 230 -20.17 -32.11 -47.87
CA TYR A 230 -21.39 -31.51 -47.30
C TYR A 230 -22.15 -32.49 -46.37
N SER A 231 -21.72 -33.75 -46.26
CA SER A 231 -22.31 -34.73 -45.33
C SER A 231 -21.80 -34.59 -43.89
N HIS A 232 -20.75 -33.80 -43.69
CA HIS A 232 -20.14 -33.61 -42.41
C HIS A 232 -21.02 -32.75 -41.47
N LYS A 233 -21.62 -33.35 -40.46
CA LYS A 233 -22.41 -32.65 -39.42
C LYS A 233 -21.47 -32.22 -38.30
N MET A 234 -21.38 -30.90 -38.07
CA MET A 234 -20.66 -30.36 -36.95
C MET A 234 -21.45 -30.53 -35.66
N GLN A 235 -20.93 -31.26 -34.68
CA GLN A 235 -21.53 -31.40 -33.35
C GLN A 235 -20.64 -30.66 -32.33
N LEU A 236 -21.08 -29.47 -31.89
CA LEU A 236 -20.53 -28.79 -30.75
C LEU A 236 -21.46 -28.98 -29.54
N ARG A 237 -20.90 -29.54 -28.44
CA ARG A 237 -21.63 -29.62 -27.17
C ARG A 237 -21.55 -28.27 -26.48
N GLY A 238 -22.69 -27.65 -26.21
CA GLY A 238 -22.83 -26.40 -25.48
C GLY A 238 -24.16 -25.71 -25.80
N ASN A 239 -24.51 -24.69 -25.01
CA ASN A 239 -25.67 -23.83 -25.20
C ASN A 239 -25.23 -22.36 -25.51
N ASP A 240 -24.03 -22.19 -26.03
CA ASP A 240 -23.45 -20.90 -26.41
C ASP A 240 -23.64 -20.60 -27.91
N GLU A 241 -23.32 -19.38 -28.32
CA GLU A 241 -23.43 -18.88 -29.70
C GLU A 241 -22.64 -19.75 -30.68
N LEU A 242 -21.54 -20.37 -30.22
CA LEU A 242 -20.73 -21.27 -31.04
C LEU A 242 -21.45 -22.59 -31.30
N ALA A 243 -22.29 -23.06 -30.39
CA ALA A 243 -23.10 -24.25 -30.57
C ALA A 243 -24.27 -23.96 -31.53
N VAL A 244 -24.81 -22.74 -31.52
CA VAL A 244 -25.86 -22.30 -32.47
C VAL A 244 -25.29 -22.21 -33.89
N LEU A 245 -24.06 -21.70 -34.05
CA LEU A 245 -23.38 -21.60 -35.36
C LEU A 245 -23.06 -22.99 -35.94
N ALA A 246 -23.04 -24.03 -35.13
CA ALA A 246 -22.72 -25.42 -35.50
C ALA A 246 -23.92 -26.27 -35.86
N ARG A 247 -25.15 -25.77 -35.77
CA ARG A 247 -26.39 -26.43 -36.15
C ARG A 247 -26.77 -26.11 -37.58
#